data_05a7f00b5e61c18d552f809a63fb6e33
#
_entry.id   05a7f00b5e61c18d552f809a63fb6e33
#
_cell.length_a   1.000
_cell.length_b   1.000
_cell.length_c   1.000
_cell.angle_alpha   90.00
_cell.angle_beta   90.00
_cell.angle_gamma   90.00
#
_symmetry.space_group_name_H-M   'P 1'
#
loop_
_entity.id
_entity.type
_entity.pdbx_description
1 polymer ?
#
loop_
_entity_poly.entity_id
_entity_poly.type
_entity_poly.pdbx_seq_one_letter_code
_entity_poly.pdbx_strand_id
1 'polypeptide(L)'
;MGDAQIIRLYQQRDEQALAETQAKYEALSMTVAYNMLGSREDAEECLSDVMMHLWRTIPPAEPESLGAYLVTAVRNAARDRLSYQNAQRRGGGQIPVVMDELAECLPSGENPEQILDSIALRDAFRRFLPTLRPAARMIFLRRYWLCLTAKEVAAETGCSVTRVNMSLMRTRKKLKEFLEKEGLL
;
A
#
# COMPACT_ATOMS: atom_id res chain seq x y z
N MET A 1 8.33 -10.28 17.77
CA MET A 1 7.09 -10.65 18.52
C MET A 1 5.95 -10.91 17.54
N GLY A 2 4.95 -11.76 17.86
CA GLY A 2 3.76 -12.01 17.03
C GLY A 2 2.71 -10.89 17.18
N ASP A 3 1.85 -10.68 16.15
CA ASP A 3 0.83 -9.62 16.17
C ASP A 3 -0.08 -9.66 17.37
N ALA A 4 -0.58 -10.86 17.73
CA ALA A 4 -1.45 -11.03 18.88
C ALA A 4 -0.78 -10.61 20.22
N GLN A 5 0.53 -10.75 20.31
CA GLN A 5 1.27 -10.32 21.51
C GLN A 5 1.42 -8.79 21.53
N ILE A 6 1.73 -8.18 20.38
CA ILE A 6 1.85 -6.72 20.26
C ILE A 6 0.49 -6.05 20.52
N ILE A 7 -0.60 -6.61 19.97
CA ILE A 7 -1.96 -6.10 20.23
C ILE A 7 -2.30 -6.15 21.73
N ARG A 8 -1.91 -7.22 22.43
CA ARG A 8 -2.09 -7.30 23.90
C ARG A 8 -1.34 -6.20 24.64
N LEU A 9 -0.11 -5.86 24.22
CA LEU A 9 0.63 -4.73 24.81
C LEU A 9 -0.13 -3.41 24.61
N TYR A 10 -0.69 -3.15 23.42
CA TYR A 10 -1.57 -2.00 23.21
C TYR A 10 -2.78 -2.00 24.12
N GLN A 11 -3.44 -3.15 24.30
CA GLN A 11 -4.59 -3.30 25.18
C GLN A 11 -4.23 -3.02 26.65
N GLN A 12 -3.01 -3.37 27.06
CA GLN A 12 -2.47 -3.12 28.39
C GLN A 12 -1.90 -1.71 28.56
N ARG A 13 -1.90 -0.89 27.51
CA ARG A 13 -1.27 0.44 27.49
C ARG A 13 0.22 0.40 27.80
N ASP A 14 0.89 -0.68 27.41
CA ASP A 14 2.34 -0.82 27.52
C ASP A 14 3.01 -0.16 26.32
N GLU A 15 3.86 0.83 26.57
CA GLU A 15 4.60 1.59 25.52
C GLU A 15 5.51 0.69 24.68
N GLN A 16 5.87 -0.49 25.19
CA GLN A 16 6.62 -1.49 24.43
C GLN A 16 5.89 -1.90 23.13
N ALA A 17 4.55 -1.77 23.10
CA ALA A 17 3.77 -2.00 21.89
C ALA A 17 4.23 -1.15 20.69
N LEU A 18 4.58 0.11 20.93
CA LEU A 18 5.07 1.01 19.89
C LEU A 18 6.43 0.56 19.35
N ALA A 19 7.36 0.25 20.26
CA ALA A 19 8.70 -0.21 19.90
C ALA A 19 8.67 -1.51 19.09
N GLU A 20 7.84 -2.48 19.52
CA GLU A 20 7.67 -3.76 18.83
C GLU A 20 6.98 -3.61 17.47
N THR A 21 5.99 -2.72 17.36
CA THR A 21 5.35 -2.40 16.08
C THR A 21 6.36 -1.78 15.13
N GLN A 22 7.14 -0.81 15.60
CA GLN A 22 8.16 -0.16 14.79
C GLN A 22 9.22 -1.16 14.35
N ALA A 23 9.79 -1.95 15.26
CA ALA A 23 10.82 -2.94 14.94
C ALA A 23 10.36 -3.96 13.89
N LYS A 24 9.06 -4.34 13.93
CA LYS A 24 8.51 -5.33 13.01
C LYS A 24 8.11 -4.76 11.65
N TYR A 25 7.59 -3.53 11.61
CA TYR A 25 6.84 -3.01 10.47
C TYR A 25 7.40 -1.72 9.86
N GLU A 26 8.50 -1.17 10.39
CA GLU A 26 9.08 0.10 9.92
C GLU A 26 9.40 0.08 8.42
N ALA A 27 10.08 -0.97 7.95
CA ALA A 27 10.49 -1.06 6.55
C ALA A 27 9.28 -1.11 5.60
N LEU A 28 8.24 -1.86 5.97
CA LEU A 28 6.99 -1.96 5.21
C LEU A 28 6.27 -0.61 5.20
N SER A 29 6.04 -0.03 6.36
CA SER A 29 5.33 1.23 6.53
C SER A 29 6.02 2.39 5.81
N MET A 30 7.36 2.47 5.93
CA MET A 30 8.17 3.43 5.17
C MET A 30 8.02 3.28 3.67
N THR A 31 8.05 2.02 3.17
CA THR A 31 7.87 1.76 1.74
C THR A 31 6.50 2.24 1.25
N VAL A 32 5.43 1.95 2.00
CA VAL A 32 4.06 2.37 1.64
C VAL A 32 3.93 3.89 1.68
N ALA A 33 4.39 4.54 2.77
CA ALA A 33 4.33 5.98 2.91
C ALA A 33 5.15 6.70 1.83
N TYR A 34 6.38 6.25 1.58
CA TYR A 34 7.27 6.83 0.58
C TYR A 34 6.72 6.68 -0.84
N ASN A 35 6.17 5.50 -1.19
CA ASN A 35 5.56 5.30 -2.50
C ASN A 35 4.35 6.21 -2.75
N MET A 36 3.65 6.62 -1.69
CA MET A 36 2.52 7.53 -1.79
C MET A 36 2.95 9.00 -1.78
N LEU A 37 3.88 9.39 -0.92
CA LEU A 37 4.23 10.78 -0.65
C LEU A 37 5.38 11.28 -1.51
N GLY A 38 6.30 10.40 -1.95
CA GLY A 38 7.45 10.74 -2.76
C GLY A 38 8.57 11.48 -2.01
N SER A 39 8.39 11.75 -0.72
CA SER A 39 9.34 12.41 0.18
C SER A 39 9.61 11.53 1.39
N ARG A 40 10.88 11.37 1.74
CA ARG A 40 11.28 10.59 2.92
C ARG A 40 10.86 11.28 4.22
N GLU A 41 11.02 12.58 4.26
CA GLU A 41 10.66 13.41 5.42
C GLU A 41 9.14 13.33 5.69
N ASP A 42 8.32 13.49 4.64
CA ASP A 42 6.88 13.35 4.74
C ASP A 42 6.46 11.93 5.15
N ALA A 43 7.19 10.91 4.69
CA ALA A 43 6.92 9.51 5.06
C ALA A 43 7.25 9.26 6.54
N GLU A 44 8.38 9.73 7.04
CA GLU A 44 8.78 9.61 8.46
C GLU A 44 7.77 10.32 9.38
N GLU A 45 7.32 11.52 9.01
CA GLU A 45 6.30 12.25 9.75
C GLU A 45 4.94 11.53 9.71
N CYS A 46 4.56 11.01 8.54
CA CYS A 46 3.35 10.20 8.39
C CYS A 46 3.36 8.97 9.30
N LEU A 47 4.50 8.28 9.41
CA LEU A 47 4.65 7.14 10.30
C LEU A 47 4.51 7.53 11.77
N SER A 48 5.11 8.63 12.17
CA SER A 48 4.96 9.15 13.54
C SER A 48 3.49 9.39 13.90
N ASP A 49 2.75 10.04 13.00
CA ASP A 49 1.31 10.28 13.17
C ASP A 49 0.51 8.97 13.27
N VAL A 50 0.87 7.98 12.44
CA VAL A 50 0.23 6.66 12.46
C VAL A 50 0.52 5.90 13.75
N MET A 51 1.74 5.93 14.26
CA MET A 51 2.06 5.30 15.56
C MET A 51 1.23 5.91 16.69
N MET A 52 1.06 7.23 16.71
CA MET A 52 0.17 7.91 17.65
C MET A 52 -1.30 7.54 17.44
N HIS A 53 -1.73 7.36 16.19
CA HIS A 53 -3.07 6.90 15.85
C HIS A 53 -3.33 5.49 16.40
N LEU A 54 -2.43 4.52 16.16
CA LEU A 54 -2.54 3.16 16.70
C LEU A 54 -2.64 3.18 18.23
N TRP A 55 -1.79 3.96 18.89
CA TRP A 55 -1.82 4.10 20.35
C TRP A 55 -3.17 4.59 20.88
N ARG A 56 -3.83 5.48 20.16
CA ARG A 56 -5.14 6.04 20.55
C ARG A 56 -6.29 5.09 20.24
N THR A 57 -6.19 4.34 19.16
CA THR A 57 -7.30 3.53 18.63
C THR A 57 -7.30 2.09 19.12
N ILE A 58 -6.18 1.55 19.55
CA ILE A 58 -6.07 0.22 20.14
C ILE A 58 -5.77 0.36 21.64
N PRO A 59 -6.69 0.02 22.57
CA PRO A 59 -8.10 -0.25 22.34
C PRO A 59 -8.91 1.04 22.10
N PRO A 60 -10.16 0.99 21.62
CA PRO A 60 -11.08 -0.17 21.59
C PRO A 60 -11.01 -1.03 20.32
N ALA A 61 -10.25 -0.63 19.28
CA ALA A 61 -10.09 -1.47 18.11
C ALA A 61 -9.36 -2.77 18.45
N GLU A 62 -9.84 -3.89 17.89
CA GLU A 62 -9.25 -5.22 18.04
C GLU A 62 -8.93 -5.79 16.64
N PRO A 63 -7.84 -5.33 15.99
CA PRO A 63 -7.51 -5.80 14.66
C PRO A 63 -7.12 -7.30 14.69
N GLU A 64 -7.63 -8.08 13.75
CA GLU A 64 -7.21 -9.48 13.57
C GLU A 64 -5.76 -9.58 13.09
N SER A 65 -5.30 -8.62 12.30
CA SER A 65 -3.91 -8.46 11.85
C SER A 65 -3.45 -7.03 12.11
N LEU A 66 -2.42 -6.88 12.95
CA LEU A 66 -1.83 -5.58 13.26
C LEU A 66 -1.23 -4.94 11.99
N GLY A 67 -0.57 -5.73 11.15
CA GLY A 67 0.06 -5.20 9.97
C GLY A 67 -0.94 -4.75 8.91
N ALA A 68 -2.02 -5.49 8.66
CA ALA A 68 -3.07 -5.04 7.76
C ALA A 68 -3.72 -3.74 8.27
N TYR A 69 -3.93 -3.63 9.58
CA TYR A 69 -4.46 -2.43 10.22
C TYR A 69 -3.49 -1.25 10.06
N LEU A 70 -2.21 -1.47 10.35
CA LEU A 70 -1.14 -0.47 10.22
C LEU A 70 -1.00 0.02 8.77
N VAL A 71 -0.92 -0.90 7.79
CA VAL A 71 -0.83 -0.53 6.36
C VAL A 71 -2.03 0.32 5.94
N THR A 72 -3.23 -0.02 6.40
CA THR A 72 -4.44 0.76 6.14
C THR A 72 -4.34 2.15 6.77
N ALA A 73 -3.86 2.25 8.01
CA ALA A 73 -3.66 3.53 8.70
C ALA A 73 -2.62 4.40 7.99
N VAL A 74 -1.48 3.82 7.58
CA VAL A 74 -0.44 4.53 6.80
C VAL A 74 -1.00 5.07 5.49
N ARG A 75 -1.76 4.26 4.76
CA ARG A 75 -2.38 4.68 3.49
C ARG A 75 -3.39 5.80 3.68
N ASN A 76 -4.20 5.73 4.73
CA ASN A 76 -5.16 6.78 5.03
C ASN A 76 -4.44 8.09 5.41
N ALA A 77 -3.46 8.04 6.31
CA ALA A 77 -2.68 9.21 6.72
C ALA A 77 -1.93 9.84 5.52
N ALA A 78 -1.28 9.02 4.70
CA ALA A 78 -0.61 9.50 3.49
C ALA A 78 -1.58 10.14 2.48
N ARG A 79 -2.79 9.57 2.33
CA ARG A 79 -3.84 10.12 1.47
C ARG A 79 -4.32 11.49 1.97
N ASP A 80 -4.57 11.59 3.27
CA ASP A 80 -5.04 12.83 3.88
C ASP A 80 -3.98 13.93 3.71
N ARG A 81 -2.69 13.58 3.89
CA ARG A 81 -1.56 14.49 3.68
C ARG A 81 -1.45 14.95 2.22
N LEU A 82 -1.55 14.04 1.26
CA LEU A 82 -1.61 14.39 -0.17
C LEU A 82 -2.83 15.25 -0.51
N SER A 83 -3.98 14.95 0.07
CA SER A 83 -5.19 15.76 -0.12
C SER A 83 -5.00 17.15 0.42
N TYR A 84 -4.37 17.32 1.57
CA TYR A 84 -4.04 18.63 2.15
C TYR A 84 -3.02 19.39 1.28
N GLN A 85 -1.95 18.76 0.84
CA GLN A 85 -0.95 19.35 -0.06
C GLN A 85 -1.56 19.73 -1.42
N ASN A 86 -2.45 18.89 -1.97
CA ASN A 86 -3.15 19.15 -3.22
C ASN A 86 -4.26 20.20 -3.06
N ALA A 87 -4.91 20.30 -1.88
CA ALA A 87 -5.84 21.37 -1.58
C ALA A 87 -5.14 22.73 -1.50
N GLN A 88 -3.90 22.77 -1.01
CA GLN A 88 -3.07 23.98 -1.05
C GLN A 88 -2.60 24.33 -2.48
N ARG A 89 -2.46 23.32 -3.36
CA ARG A 89 -2.00 23.52 -4.74
C ARG A 89 -3.14 23.62 -5.76
N ARG A 90 -4.27 22.93 -5.59
CA ARG A 90 -5.50 22.99 -6.41
C ARG A 90 -6.62 22.22 -5.69
N GLY A 91 -7.86 22.71 -5.72
CA GLY A 91 -9.02 22.07 -5.09
C GLY A 91 -9.16 20.56 -5.36
N GLY A 92 -9.15 19.83 -4.29
CA GLY A 92 -9.69 18.53 -3.99
C GLY A 92 -9.65 17.40 -5.03
N GLY A 93 -8.78 16.41 -4.83
CA GLY A 93 -8.91 15.10 -5.48
C GLY A 93 -8.76 13.97 -4.46
N GLN A 94 -9.78 13.12 -4.31
CA GLN A 94 -9.68 11.89 -3.52
C GLN A 94 -8.79 10.89 -4.27
N ILE A 95 -7.74 10.38 -3.61
CA ILE A 95 -6.94 9.28 -4.14
C ILE A 95 -7.65 7.97 -3.79
N PRO A 96 -8.11 7.18 -4.79
CA PRO A 96 -8.69 5.87 -4.53
C PRO A 96 -7.67 4.92 -3.91
N VAL A 97 -8.15 3.98 -3.13
CA VAL A 97 -7.35 2.95 -2.48
C VAL A 97 -6.75 2.01 -3.53
N VAL A 98 -5.54 2.32 -3.95
CA VAL A 98 -4.86 1.67 -5.10
C VAL A 98 -4.48 0.23 -4.79
N MET A 99 -4.10 -0.04 -3.54
CA MET A 99 -3.65 -1.38 -3.13
C MET A 99 -4.82 -2.38 -3.00
N ASP A 100 -6.06 -1.93 -2.72
CA ASP A 100 -7.20 -2.85 -2.67
C ASP A 100 -7.51 -3.43 -4.05
N GLU A 101 -7.30 -2.66 -5.12
CA GLU A 101 -7.43 -3.17 -6.49
C GLU A 101 -6.38 -4.23 -6.81
N LEU A 102 -5.18 -4.11 -6.22
CA LEU A 102 -4.10 -5.08 -6.40
C LEU A 102 -4.31 -6.30 -5.50
N ALA A 103 -4.86 -6.11 -4.30
CA ALA A 103 -5.18 -7.19 -3.37
C ALA A 103 -6.15 -8.23 -3.97
N GLU A 104 -7.04 -7.82 -4.88
CA GLU A 104 -7.90 -8.76 -5.63
C GLU A 104 -7.11 -9.76 -6.50
N CYS A 105 -5.84 -9.47 -6.80
CA CYS A 105 -4.96 -10.29 -7.63
C CYS A 105 -3.89 -11.01 -6.82
N LEU A 106 -3.88 -10.85 -5.50
CA LEU A 106 -2.91 -11.45 -4.58
C LEU A 106 -3.57 -12.59 -3.80
N PRO A 107 -2.80 -13.54 -3.23
CA PRO A 107 -3.34 -14.65 -2.48
C PRO A 107 -4.26 -14.19 -1.36
N SER A 108 -5.49 -14.71 -1.31
CA SER A 108 -6.42 -14.46 -0.23
C SER A 108 -6.11 -15.41 0.94
N GLY A 109 -5.90 -14.85 2.12
CA GLY A 109 -5.77 -15.62 3.36
C GLY A 109 -4.42 -15.53 4.05
N GLU A 110 -3.42 -14.93 3.43
CA GLU A 110 -2.16 -14.63 4.09
C GLU A 110 -2.09 -13.17 4.55
N ASN A 111 -1.36 -12.93 5.61
CA ASN A 111 -1.10 -11.61 6.12
C ASN A 111 -0.48 -10.75 4.99
N PRO A 112 -1.03 -9.56 4.63
CA PRO A 112 -0.48 -8.68 3.61
C PRO A 112 1.02 -8.40 3.77
N GLU A 113 1.54 -8.48 4.98
CA GLU A 113 2.95 -8.33 5.29
C GLU A 113 3.81 -9.47 4.78
N GLN A 114 3.36 -10.70 4.95
CA GLN A 114 4.09 -11.88 4.46
C GLN A 114 4.18 -11.86 2.93
N ILE A 115 3.14 -11.32 2.29
CA ILE A 115 3.09 -11.16 0.83
C ILE A 115 4.07 -10.07 0.37
N LEU A 116 4.09 -8.92 1.05
CA LEU A 116 4.96 -7.79 0.67
C LEU A 116 6.43 -8.03 1.00
N ASP A 117 6.72 -8.75 2.09
CA ASP A 117 8.08 -9.11 2.51
C ASP A 117 8.61 -10.39 1.85
N SER A 118 7.76 -11.15 1.15
CA SER A 118 8.26 -12.35 0.52
C SER A 118 9.23 -12.00 -0.63
N ILE A 119 10.47 -12.46 -0.50
CA ILE A 119 11.49 -12.33 -1.54
C ILE A 119 10.96 -12.91 -2.86
N ALA A 120 10.21 -14.02 -2.78
CA ALA A 120 9.61 -14.70 -3.92
C ALA A 120 8.62 -13.81 -4.68
N LEU A 121 7.73 -13.09 -3.99
CA LEU A 121 6.76 -12.19 -4.63
C LEU A 121 7.45 -10.98 -5.28
N ARG A 122 8.45 -10.40 -4.62
CA ARG A 122 9.24 -9.30 -5.18
C ARG A 122 9.98 -9.72 -6.44
N ASP A 123 10.57 -10.92 -6.44
CA ASP A 123 11.26 -11.44 -7.60
C ASP A 123 10.27 -11.84 -8.71
N ALA A 124 9.07 -12.32 -8.37
CA ALA A 124 7.99 -12.54 -9.32
C ALA A 124 7.58 -11.23 -10.01
N PHE A 125 7.40 -10.14 -9.26
CA PHE A 125 7.13 -8.82 -9.84
C PHE A 125 8.25 -8.32 -10.76
N ARG A 126 9.52 -8.52 -10.37
CA ARG A 126 10.67 -8.17 -11.22
C ARG A 126 10.68 -8.94 -12.54
N ARG A 127 10.24 -10.20 -12.54
CA ARG A 127 10.10 -11.02 -13.76
C ARG A 127 8.84 -10.68 -14.55
N PHE A 128 7.74 -10.33 -13.88
CA PHE A 128 6.47 -9.99 -14.52
C PHE A 128 6.52 -8.66 -15.27
N LEU A 129 7.03 -7.60 -14.64
CA LEU A 129 6.99 -6.25 -15.23
C LEU A 129 7.62 -6.15 -16.63
N PRO A 130 8.76 -6.80 -16.94
CA PRO A 130 9.32 -6.79 -18.29
C PRO A 130 8.46 -7.50 -19.34
N THR A 131 7.57 -8.42 -18.94
CA THR A 131 6.66 -9.13 -19.88
C THR A 131 5.55 -8.23 -20.40
N LEU A 132 5.30 -7.11 -19.74
CA LEU A 132 4.28 -6.14 -20.15
C LEU A 132 4.78 -5.26 -21.28
N ARG A 133 3.87 -4.92 -22.20
CA ARG A 133 4.14 -3.87 -23.19
C ARG A 133 4.48 -2.54 -22.47
N PRO A 134 5.43 -1.73 -23.00
CA PRO A 134 5.90 -0.52 -22.30
C PRO A 134 4.79 0.40 -21.80
N ALA A 135 3.76 0.65 -22.63
CA ALA A 135 2.63 1.50 -22.23
C ALA A 135 1.80 0.89 -21.08
N ALA A 136 1.55 -0.43 -21.11
CA ALA A 136 0.81 -1.10 -20.04
C ALA A 136 1.61 -1.12 -18.73
N ARG A 137 2.91 -1.38 -18.81
CA ARG A 137 3.84 -1.33 -17.67
C ARG A 137 3.88 0.06 -17.05
N MET A 138 3.96 1.11 -17.87
CA MET A 138 3.96 2.49 -17.39
C MET A 138 2.66 2.85 -16.67
N ILE A 139 1.51 2.49 -17.24
CA ILE A 139 0.19 2.68 -16.63
C ILE A 139 0.12 1.92 -15.28
N PHE A 140 0.59 0.68 -15.25
CA PHE A 140 0.59 -0.16 -14.05
C PHE A 140 1.46 0.45 -12.94
N LEU A 141 2.70 0.85 -13.24
CA LEU A 141 3.61 1.45 -12.27
C LEU A 141 3.07 2.79 -11.75
N ARG A 142 2.52 3.65 -12.61
CA ARG A 142 1.92 4.91 -12.18
C ARG A 142 0.75 4.68 -11.24
N ARG A 143 -0.11 3.72 -11.54
CA ARG A 143 -1.27 3.39 -10.71
C ARG A 143 -0.86 2.82 -9.36
N TYR A 144 0.01 1.80 -9.35
CA TYR A 144 0.28 0.99 -8.15
C TYR A 144 1.55 1.38 -7.40
N TRP A 145 2.55 1.95 -8.06
CA TRP A 145 3.76 2.42 -7.40
C TRP A 145 3.73 3.91 -7.03
N LEU A 146 3.14 4.74 -7.90
CA LEU A 146 3.00 6.17 -7.65
C LEU A 146 1.62 6.53 -7.09
N CYS A 147 0.74 5.55 -6.91
CA CYS A 147 -0.60 5.70 -6.34
C CYS A 147 -1.49 6.73 -7.05
N LEU A 148 -1.22 7.00 -8.34
CA LEU A 148 -1.99 7.95 -9.13
C LEU A 148 -3.40 7.42 -9.40
N THR A 149 -4.39 8.31 -9.45
CA THR A 149 -5.74 7.97 -9.91
C THR A 149 -5.75 7.62 -11.40
N ALA A 150 -6.75 6.87 -11.85
CA ALA A 150 -6.90 6.58 -13.28
C ALA A 150 -7.02 7.86 -14.14
N LYS A 151 -7.57 8.95 -13.56
CA LYS A 151 -7.65 10.27 -14.23
C LYS A 151 -6.27 10.92 -14.38
N GLU A 152 -5.45 10.88 -13.34
CA GLU A 152 -4.08 11.42 -13.37
C GLU A 152 -3.20 10.62 -14.32
N VAL A 153 -3.28 9.29 -14.27
CA VAL A 153 -2.57 8.42 -15.23
C VAL A 153 -2.99 8.74 -16.67
N ALA A 154 -4.29 8.95 -16.90
CA ALA A 154 -4.82 9.31 -18.22
C ALA A 154 -4.26 10.66 -18.70
N ALA A 155 -4.24 11.67 -17.82
CA ALA A 155 -3.69 13.00 -18.11
C ALA A 155 -2.19 12.94 -18.44
N GLU A 156 -1.39 12.18 -17.66
CA GLU A 156 0.05 12.07 -17.89
C GLU A 156 0.43 11.23 -19.13
N THR A 157 -0.41 10.25 -19.47
CA THR A 157 -0.13 9.34 -20.61
C THR A 157 -0.80 9.74 -21.90
N GLY A 158 -1.61 10.81 -21.91
CA GLY A 158 -2.39 11.24 -23.07
C GLY A 158 -3.47 10.23 -23.49
N CYS A 159 -3.90 9.36 -22.57
CA CYS A 159 -4.89 8.32 -22.83
C CYS A 159 -6.27 8.71 -22.24
N SER A 160 -7.35 8.09 -22.71
CA SER A 160 -8.64 8.19 -22.03
C SER A 160 -8.64 7.37 -20.74
N VAL A 161 -9.43 7.78 -19.74
CA VAL A 161 -9.61 7.07 -18.46
C VAL A 161 -10.09 5.63 -18.72
N THR A 162 -11.00 5.44 -19.68
CA THR A 162 -11.48 4.11 -20.10
C THR A 162 -10.34 3.21 -20.58
N ARG A 163 -9.42 3.76 -21.40
CA ARG A 163 -8.25 3.02 -21.88
C ARG A 163 -7.30 2.64 -20.74
N VAL A 164 -7.09 3.54 -19.78
CA VAL A 164 -6.31 3.26 -18.57
C VAL A 164 -6.93 2.12 -17.78
N ASN A 165 -8.23 2.19 -17.45
CA ASN A 165 -8.95 1.16 -16.70
C ASN A 165 -8.91 -0.21 -17.41
N MET A 166 -9.13 -0.24 -18.73
CA MET A 166 -9.02 -1.47 -19.53
C MET A 166 -7.61 -2.05 -19.51
N SER A 167 -6.58 -1.21 -19.57
CA SER A 167 -5.19 -1.64 -19.44
C SER A 167 -4.90 -2.25 -18.09
N LEU A 168 -5.33 -1.60 -17.02
CA LEU A 168 -5.17 -2.07 -15.64
C LEU A 168 -5.87 -3.42 -15.42
N MET A 169 -7.14 -3.54 -15.85
CA MET A 169 -7.89 -4.79 -15.75
C MET A 169 -7.16 -5.95 -16.44
N ARG A 170 -6.70 -5.75 -17.68
CA ARG A 170 -5.96 -6.77 -18.44
C ARG A 170 -4.62 -7.11 -17.78
N THR A 171 -3.94 -6.11 -17.21
CA THR A 171 -2.65 -6.32 -16.56
C THR A 171 -2.81 -7.07 -15.25
N ARG A 172 -3.84 -6.77 -14.44
CA ARG A 172 -4.17 -7.54 -13.23
C ARG A 172 -4.47 -9.01 -13.56
N LYS A 173 -5.28 -9.25 -14.59
CA LYS A 173 -5.55 -10.64 -15.02
C LYS A 173 -4.26 -11.38 -15.38
N LYS A 174 -3.37 -10.74 -16.15
CA LYS A 174 -2.06 -11.33 -16.51
C LYS A 174 -1.16 -11.55 -15.28
N LEU A 175 -1.19 -10.64 -14.31
CA LEU A 175 -0.45 -10.80 -13.07
C LEU A 175 -0.94 -12.03 -12.30
N LYS A 176 -2.25 -12.16 -12.17
CA LYS A 176 -2.86 -13.33 -11.51
C LYS A 176 -2.42 -14.63 -12.18
N GLU A 177 -2.60 -14.74 -13.51
CA GLU A 177 -2.17 -15.91 -14.28
C GLU A 177 -0.66 -16.19 -14.17
N PHE A 178 0.15 -15.13 -14.04
CA PHE A 178 1.58 -15.25 -13.83
C PHE A 178 1.92 -15.80 -12.45
N LEU A 179 1.30 -15.27 -11.39
CA LEU A 179 1.51 -15.71 -10.01
C LEU A 179 1.02 -17.15 -9.79
N GLU A 180 -0.11 -17.55 -10.41
CA GLU A 180 -0.59 -18.94 -10.41
C GLU A 180 0.45 -19.89 -11.02
N LYS A 181 1.08 -19.51 -12.14
CA LYS A 181 2.16 -20.31 -12.78
C LYS A 181 3.43 -20.42 -11.95
N GLU A 182 3.73 -19.38 -11.17
CA GLU A 182 4.88 -19.36 -10.25
C GLU A 182 4.58 -20.11 -8.93
N GLY A 183 3.37 -20.61 -8.73
CA GLY A 183 2.97 -21.30 -7.50
C GLY A 183 2.87 -20.37 -6.29
N LEU A 184 2.60 -19.08 -6.54
CA LEU A 184 2.47 -18.04 -5.51
C LEU A 184 1.01 -17.68 -5.21
N LEU A 185 0.06 -18.35 -5.87
CA LEU A 185 -1.40 -18.28 -5.67
C LEU A 185 -1.96 -19.66 -5.45
#